data_1248080b9642ceb99468c601f32449d9
#
_entry.id   1248080b9642ceb99468c601f32449d9
#
_cell.length_a   1.000
_cell.length_b   1.000
_cell.length_c   1.000
_cell.angle_alpha   90.00
_cell.angle_beta   90.00
_cell.angle_gamma   90.00
#
_symmetry.space_group_name_H-M   'P 1'
#
loop_
_entity.id
_entity.type
_entity.pdbx_description
1 polymer ?
#
loop_
_entity_poly.entity_id
_entity_poly.type
_entity_poly.pdbx_seq_one_letter_code
_entity_poly.pdbx_strand_id
1 'polypeptide(L)'
;MEIINVYDFDKTILPYDSTEAFSLFCLRRHPRAMLAGLRAVPYAALMPLGLTTKTRAKEVFYSFLANLEDVDAEVEAFWAENLKNINAWYLAQRRSDDLVISASPEFLLRPAAEKLGRYFSSWSHRMGISSYMVCSRTVEALAYC
;
A
#
# COMPACT_ATOMS: atom_id res chain seq x y z
N MET A 1 -6.72 28.88 11.35
CA MET A 1 -6.63 28.00 10.18
C MET A 1 -5.61 26.92 10.53
N GLU A 2 -6.04 25.69 10.66
CA GLU A 2 -5.16 24.58 11.04
C GLU A 2 -4.50 24.06 9.76
N ILE A 3 -3.18 24.07 9.70
CA ILE A 3 -2.42 23.61 8.53
C ILE A 3 -2.03 22.16 8.79
N ILE A 4 -2.57 21.23 8.00
CA ILE A 4 -2.26 19.82 8.03
C ILE A 4 -1.31 19.51 6.86
N ASN A 5 -0.21 18.82 7.14
CA ASN A 5 0.66 18.32 6.08
C ASN A 5 0.08 17.05 5.48
N VAL A 6 0.13 16.94 4.17
CA VAL A 6 -0.33 15.76 3.42
C VAL A 6 0.86 15.17 2.67
N TYR A 7 1.12 13.89 2.88
CA TYR A 7 2.22 13.16 2.23
C TYR A 7 1.69 11.97 1.44
N ASP A 8 2.26 11.74 0.27
CA ASP A 8 2.16 10.46 -0.41
C ASP A 8 3.14 9.47 0.22
N PHE A 9 2.80 8.18 0.24
CA PHE A 9 3.64 7.16 0.86
C PHE A 9 4.71 6.65 -0.10
N ASP A 10 4.28 6.10 -1.24
CA ASP A 10 5.17 5.47 -2.21
C ASP A 10 5.95 6.52 -3.01
N LYS A 11 7.27 6.34 -3.16
CA LYS A 11 8.19 7.28 -3.83
C LYS A 11 8.29 8.67 -3.16
N THR A 12 7.74 8.80 -1.95
CA THR A 12 7.80 10.01 -1.13
C THR A 12 8.32 9.71 0.27
N ILE A 13 7.53 9.10 1.14
CA ILE A 13 7.96 8.63 2.47
C ILE A 13 8.89 7.43 2.32
N LEU A 14 8.51 6.48 1.49
CA LEU A 14 9.34 5.36 1.04
C LEU A 14 9.96 5.72 -0.32
N PRO A 15 11.28 5.49 -0.56
CA PRO A 15 11.93 5.93 -1.80
C PRO A 15 11.54 5.13 -3.05
N TYR A 16 10.73 4.07 -2.90
CA TYR A 16 10.25 3.19 -3.96
C TYR A 16 8.78 2.84 -3.77
N ASP A 17 8.21 2.08 -4.70
CA ASP A 17 6.84 1.58 -4.63
C ASP A 17 6.77 0.36 -3.71
N SER A 18 5.94 0.45 -2.65
CA SER A 18 5.79 -0.62 -1.66
C SER A 18 5.17 -1.89 -2.26
N THR A 19 4.25 -1.74 -3.19
CA THR A 19 3.59 -2.86 -3.88
C THR A 19 4.57 -3.63 -4.77
N GLU A 20 5.40 -2.91 -5.54
CA GLU A 20 6.44 -3.51 -6.38
C GLU A 20 7.48 -4.24 -5.52
N ALA A 21 7.94 -3.58 -4.45
CA ALA A 21 8.94 -4.14 -3.54
C ALA A 21 8.42 -5.38 -2.82
N PHE A 22 7.17 -5.35 -2.33
CA PHE A 22 6.53 -6.50 -1.70
C PHE A 22 6.34 -7.67 -2.68
N SER A 23 5.93 -7.38 -3.90
CA SER A 23 5.78 -8.41 -4.94
C SER A 23 7.12 -9.08 -5.25
N LEU A 24 8.20 -8.30 -5.33
CA LEU A 24 9.54 -8.84 -5.55
C LEU A 24 10.05 -9.65 -4.34
N PHE A 25 9.71 -9.21 -3.13
CA PHE A 25 9.99 -9.94 -1.90
C PHE A 25 9.29 -11.31 -1.91
N CYS A 26 7.99 -11.34 -2.22
CA CYS A 26 7.22 -12.59 -2.35
C CYS A 26 7.74 -13.50 -3.47
N LEU A 27 8.14 -12.93 -4.62
CA LEU A 27 8.70 -13.71 -5.72
C LEU A 27 9.97 -14.46 -5.31
N ARG A 28 10.82 -13.84 -4.51
CA ARG A 28 12.06 -14.48 -4.03
C ARG A 28 11.79 -15.60 -3.03
N ARG A 29 10.79 -15.45 -2.18
CA ARG A 29 10.46 -16.41 -1.12
C ARG A 29 9.50 -17.50 -1.60
N HIS A 30 8.53 -17.13 -2.44
CA HIS A 30 7.43 -18.00 -2.90
C HIS A 30 7.25 -17.95 -4.43
N PRO A 31 8.24 -18.37 -5.24
CA PRO A 31 8.17 -18.23 -6.70
C PRO A 31 6.97 -18.98 -7.30
N ARG A 32 6.57 -20.10 -6.70
CA ARG A 32 5.40 -20.88 -7.17
C ARG A 32 4.08 -20.15 -6.94
N ALA A 33 3.92 -19.46 -5.80
CA ALA A 33 2.73 -18.68 -5.52
C ALA A 33 2.59 -17.51 -6.51
N MET A 34 3.71 -16.87 -6.86
CA MET A 34 3.74 -15.75 -7.80
C MET A 34 3.33 -16.13 -9.22
N LEU A 35 3.41 -17.42 -9.62
CA LEU A 35 2.93 -17.88 -10.92
C LEU A 35 1.45 -17.58 -11.15
N ALA A 36 0.64 -17.57 -10.09
CA ALA A 36 -0.77 -17.16 -10.18
C ALA A 36 -0.92 -15.68 -10.59
N GLY A 37 0.00 -14.82 -10.17
CA GLY A 37 0.03 -13.39 -10.55
C GLY A 37 0.31 -13.18 -12.04
N LEU A 38 0.97 -14.12 -12.73
CA LEU A 38 1.21 -14.03 -14.17
C LEU A 38 -0.10 -14.01 -14.98
N ARG A 39 -1.21 -14.49 -14.42
CA ARG A 39 -2.54 -14.37 -15.02
C ARG A 39 -2.98 -12.92 -15.25
N ALA A 40 -2.34 -11.97 -14.57
CA ALA A 40 -2.59 -10.54 -14.77
C ALA A 40 -1.95 -9.98 -16.06
N VAL A 41 -0.95 -10.64 -16.62
CA VAL A 41 -0.22 -10.18 -17.81
C VAL A 41 -1.14 -9.87 -18.99
N PRO A 42 -2.08 -10.75 -19.41
CA PRO A 42 -2.99 -10.43 -20.50
C PRO A 42 -3.89 -9.24 -20.17
N TYR A 43 -4.31 -9.07 -18.91
CA TYR A 43 -5.12 -7.91 -18.50
C TYR A 43 -4.31 -6.62 -18.59
N ALA A 44 -3.05 -6.63 -18.18
CA ALA A 44 -2.17 -5.48 -18.32
C ALA A 44 -1.93 -5.12 -19.80
N ALA A 45 -1.75 -6.11 -20.67
CA ALA A 45 -1.59 -5.91 -22.10
C ALA A 45 -2.84 -5.34 -22.79
N LEU A 46 -4.03 -5.63 -22.28
CA LEU A 46 -5.30 -5.15 -22.82
C LEU A 46 -5.69 -3.74 -22.32
N MET A 47 -5.01 -3.23 -21.28
CA MET A 47 -5.30 -1.88 -20.74
C MET A 47 -5.18 -0.75 -21.77
N PRO A 48 -4.11 -0.66 -22.58
CA PRO A 48 -3.97 0.41 -23.56
C PRO A 48 -5.08 0.41 -24.62
N LEU A 49 -5.73 -0.75 -24.85
CA LEU A 49 -6.84 -0.92 -25.78
C LEU A 49 -8.21 -0.60 -25.16
N GLY A 50 -8.25 -0.20 -23.88
CA GLY A 50 -9.50 0.07 -23.16
C GLY A 50 -10.36 -1.17 -22.88
N LEU A 51 -9.84 -2.39 -23.11
CA LEU A 51 -10.56 -3.65 -22.94
C LEU A 51 -10.58 -4.16 -21.50
N THR A 52 -9.79 -3.53 -20.60
CA THR A 52 -9.77 -3.85 -19.18
C THR A 52 -9.42 -2.62 -18.34
N THR A 53 -9.68 -2.67 -17.04
CA THR A 53 -9.40 -1.59 -16.10
C THR A 53 -8.14 -1.89 -15.27
N LYS A 54 -7.48 -0.83 -14.76
CA LYS A 54 -6.36 -0.96 -13.82
C LYS A 54 -6.75 -1.75 -12.57
N THR A 55 -7.98 -1.56 -12.09
CA THR A 55 -8.51 -2.28 -10.93
C THR A 55 -8.55 -3.78 -11.19
N ARG A 56 -9.10 -4.19 -12.35
CA ARG A 56 -9.18 -5.61 -12.70
C ARG A 56 -7.81 -6.26 -12.85
N ALA A 57 -6.86 -5.58 -13.47
CA ALA A 57 -5.49 -6.07 -13.58
C ALA A 57 -4.84 -6.26 -12.20
N LYS A 58 -5.05 -5.32 -11.26
CA LYS A 58 -4.58 -5.43 -9.87
C LYS A 58 -5.24 -6.59 -9.13
N GLU A 59 -6.56 -6.77 -9.22
CA GLU A 59 -7.27 -7.90 -8.61
C GLU A 59 -6.71 -9.24 -9.04
N VAL A 60 -6.52 -9.42 -10.35
CA VAL A 60 -5.95 -10.66 -10.90
C VAL A 60 -4.49 -10.82 -10.47
N PHE A 61 -3.70 -9.74 -10.46
CA PHE A 61 -2.32 -9.78 -9.98
C PHE A 61 -2.26 -10.25 -8.51
N TYR A 62 -3.07 -9.66 -7.64
CA TYR A 62 -3.09 -10.04 -6.22
C TYR A 62 -3.66 -11.43 -5.93
N SER A 63 -4.16 -12.15 -6.96
CA SER A 63 -4.62 -13.53 -6.79
C SER A 63 -3.52 -14.48 -6.28
N PHE A 64 -2.23 -14.11 -6.41
CA PHE A 64 -1.13 -14.89 -5.86
C PHE A 64 -1.15 -14.96 -4.32
N LEU A 65 -1.73 -13.96 -3.66
CA LEU A 65 -1.85 -13.93 -2.20
C LEU A 65 -2.64 -15.11 -1.64
N ALA A 66 -3.62 -15.61 -2.43
CA ALA A 66 -4.40 -16.79 -2.05
C ALA A 66 -3.57 -18.09 -2.01
N ASN A 67 -2.34 -18.07 -2.55
CA ASN A 67 -1.42 -19.21 -2.55
C ASN A 67 -0.31 -19.06 -1.49
N LEU A 68 -0.33 -18.01 -0.68
CA LEU A 68 0.52 -17.86 0.49
C LEU A 68 -0.20 -18.46 1.71
N GLU A 69 0.55 -19.13 2.56
CA GLU A 69 0.00 -19.75 3.78
C GLU A 69 -0.46 -18.69 4.79
N ASP A 70 0.33 -17.62 4.93
CA ASP A 70 0.06 -16.52 5.86
C ASP A 70 0.55 -15.20 5.25
N VAL A 71 -0.39 -14.42 4.71
CA VAL A 71 -0.11 -13.12 4.08
C VAL A 71 0.37 -12.10 5.12
N ASP A 72 -0.20 -12.11 6.31
CA ASP A 72 0.13 -11.15 7.35
C ASP A 72 1.57 -11.38 7.85
N ALA A 73 1.98 -12.64 8.02
CA ALA A 73 3.35 -12.98 8.35
C ALA A 73 4.36 -12.53 7.27
N GLU A 74 4.02 -12.66 5.99
CA GLU A 74 4.87 -12.19 4.90
C GLU A 74 4.97 -10.66 4.85
N VAL A 75 3.88 -9.95 5.12
CA VAL A 75 3.88 -8.48 5.22
C VAL A 75 4.72 -8.00 6.41
N GLU A 76 4.60 -8.67 7.56
CA GLU A 76 5.43 -8.36 8.73
C GLU A 76 6.92 -8.59 8.45
N ALA A 77 7.27 -9.72 7.81
CA ALA A 77 8.65 -10.03 7.42
C ALA A 77 9.18 -8.99 6.42
N PHE A 78 8.36 -8.58 5.44
CA PHE A 78 8.72 -7.52 4.50
C PHE A 78 9.06 -6.20 5.22
N TRP A 79 8.21 -5.76 6.14
CA TRP A 79 8.45 -4.51 6.87
C TRP A 79 9.56 -4.61 7.90
N ALA A 80 9.84 -5.79 8.45
CA ALA A 80 11.01 -5.99 9.30
C ALA A 80 12.32 -5.66 8.57
N GLU A 81 12.39 -5.94 7.26
CA GLU A 81 13.55 -5.64 6.43
C GLU A 81 13.54 -4.21 5.86
N ASN A 82 12.36 -3.66 5.55
CA ASN A 82 12.23 -2.47 4.73
C ASN A 82 11.86 -1.19 5.49
N LEU A 83 11.43 -1.27 6.74
CA LEU A 83 11.06 -0.09 7.52
C LEU A 83 12.22 0.91 7.69
N LYS A 84 13.46 0.41 7.73
CA LYS A 84 14.69 1.22 7.78
C LYS A 84 14.91 2.11 6.55
N ASN A 85 14.22 1.82 5.45
CA ASN A 85 14.32 2.55 4.19
C ASN A 85 13.38 3.77 4.14
N ILE A 86 12.58 4.00 5.18
CA ILE A 86 11.79 5.23 5.32
C ILE A 86 12.72 6.43 5.29
N ASN A 87 12.40 7.42 4.47
CA ASN A 87 13.22 8.59 4.28
C ASN A 87 13.48 9.35 5.60
N ALA A 88 14.74 9.62 5.89
CA ALA A 88 15.17 10.29 7.12
C ALA A 88 14.55 11.69 7.27
N TRP A 89 14.36 12.41 6.15
CA TRP A 89 13.74 13.74 6.18
C TRP A 89 12.30 13.67 6.73
N TYR A 90 11.53 12.64 6.33
CA TYR A 90 10.18 12.44 6.84
C TYR A 90 10.19 12.14 8.34
N LEU A 91 11.07 11.24 8.79
CA LEU A 91 11.21 10.91 10.21
C LEU A 91 11.58 12.11 11.06
N ALA A 92 12.38 13.04 10.52
CA ALA A 92 12.83 14.26 11.22
C ALA A 92 11.74 15.32 11.36
N GLN A 93 10.81 15.42 10.39
CA GLN A 93 9.83 16.50 10.34
C GLN A 93 8.38 16.05 10.58
N ARG A 94 8.12 14.73 10.69
CA ARG A 94 6.77 14.20 10.88
C ARG A 94 6.10 14.73 12.11
N ARG A 95 4.83 15.09 11.98
CA ARG A 95 3.97 15.60 13.05
C ARG A 95 2.88 14.59 13.36
N SER A 96 2.24 14.72 14.52
CA SER A 96 1.16 13.83 14.95
C SER A 96 -0.12 13.97 14.12
N ASP A 97 -0.31 15.15 13.53
CA ASP A 97 -1.47 15.56 12.72
C ASP A 97 -1.25 15.40 11.21
N ASP A 98 -0.09 14.94 10.76
CA ASP A 98 0.18 14.68 9.34
C ASP A 98 -0.77 13.62 8.79
N LEU A 99 -1.24 13.85 7.57
CA LEU A 99 -2.04 12.93 6.78
C LEU A 99 -1.15 12.21 5.76
N VAL A 100 -1.23 10.88 5.72
CA VAL A 100 -0.54 10.09 4.70
C VAL A 100 -1.56 9.43 3.79
N ILE A 101 -1.42 9.63 2.49
CA ILE A 101 -2.29 9.07 1.45
C ILE A 101 -1.46 8.09 0.63
N SER A 102 -2.03 6.94 0.27
CA SER A 102 -1.39 5.99 -0.64
C SER A 102 -2.42 5.24 -1.48
N ALA A 103 -2.02 4.89 -2.70
CA ALA A 103 -2.76 4.00 -3.58
C ALA A 103 -2.41 2.51 -3.37
N SER A 104 -1.48 2.21 -2.48
CA SER A 104 -1.10 0.84 -2.12
C SER A 104 -2.16 0.19 -1.21
N PRO A 105 -2.30 -1.15 -1.24
CA PRO A 105 -3.30 -1.85 -0.45
C PRO A 105 -3.11 -1.66 1.06
N GLU A 106 -4.23 -1.54 1.77
CA GLU A 106 -4.24 -1.33 3.22
C GLU A 106 -3.51 -2.45 3.97
N PHE A 107 -3.74 -3.72 3.61
CA PHE A 107 -3.10 -4.86 4.27
C PHE A 107 -1.58 -4.75 4.26
N LEU A 108 -1.01 -4.20 3.18
CA LEU A 108 0.42 -4.04 3.02
C LEU A 108 0.97 -2.89 3.88
N LEU A 109 0.28 -1.76 3.95
CA LEU A 109 0.81 -0.56 4.61
C LEU A 109 0.46 -0.47 6.11
N ARG A 110 -0.58 -1.17 6.57
CA ARG A 110 -1.03 -1.12 7.97
C ARG A 110 0.11 -1.40 8.97
N PRO A 111 0.91 -2.47 8.84
CA PRO A 111 1.99 -2.73 9.80
C PRO A 111 3.08 -1.66 9.81
N ALA A 112 3.38 -1.06 8.65
CA ALA A 112 4.33 0.06 8.58
C ALA A 112 3.81 1.28 9.34
N ALA A 113 2.54 1.61 9.17
CA ALA A 113 1.95 2.75 9.84
C ALA A 113 1.85 2.56 11.36
N GLU A 114 1.47 1.38 11.82
CA GLU A 114 1.45 1.05 13.25
C GLU A 114 2.84 1.23 13.86
N LYS A 115 3.88 0.72 13.20
CA LYS A 115 5.28 0.89 13.62
C LYS A 115 5.75 2.34 13.58
N LEU A 116 5.19 3.15 12.70
CA LEU A 116 5.44 4.59 12.64
C LEU A 116 4.57 5.39 13.63
N GLY A 117 3.73 4.72 14.43
CA GLY A 117 2.84 5.33 15.40
C GLY A 117 1.68 6.10 14.76
N ARG A 118 1.18 5.61 13.62
CA ARG A 118 0.06 6.18 12.86
C ARG A 118 -1.12 5.23 12.88
N TYR A 119 -2.33 5.80 12.92
CA TYR A 119 -3.57 5.04 12.75
C TYR A 119 -4.07 5.18 11.32
N PHE A 120 -4.58 4.08 10.75
CA PHE A 120 -5.19 4.07 9.44
C PHE A 120 -6.69 4.32 9.53
N SER A 121 -7.17 5.13 8.61
CA SER A 121 -8.58 5.16 8.25
C SER A 121 -8.70 4.75 6.79
N SER A 122 -9.28 3.58 6.54
CA SER A 122 -9.59 3.12 5.18
C SER A 122 -10.86 3.81 4.69
N TRP A 123 -10.72 4.72 3.75
CA TRP A 123 -11.85 5.43 3.14
C TRP A 123 -12.40 4.76 1.87
N SER A 124 -11.81 3.64 1.46
CA SER A 124 -12.12 2.98 0.20
C SER A 124 -13.54 2.41 0.10
N HIS A 125 -14.22 2.15 1.22
CA HIS A 125 -15.51 1.45 1.21
C HIS A 125 -16.74 2.36 1.03
N ARG A 126 -16.63 3.67 1.23
CA ARG A 126 -17.82 4.55 1.24
C ARG A 126 -18.08 5.36 -0.02
N MET A 127 -17.11 5.52 -0.93
CA MET A 127 -17.25 6.42 -2.08
C MET A 127 -17.01 5.80 -3.46
N GLY A 128 -16.86 4.49 -3.61
CA GLY A 128 -16.65 3.88 -4.93
C GLY A 128 -15.37 4.36 -5.65
N ILE A 129 -14.47 5.06 -4.95
CA ILE A 129 -13.21 5.55 -5.46
C ILE A 129 -12.14 4.54 -5.10
N SER A 130 -11.49 4.01 -6.11
CA SER A 130 -10.38 3.07 -6.05
C SER A 130 -9.35 3.44 -4.99
N SER A 131 -9.34 2.69 -3.90
CA SER A 131 -8.19 2.36 -3.04
C SER A 131 -7.19 3.48 -2.73
N TYR A 132 -7.61 4.57 -2.10
CA TYR A 132 -6.69 5.44 -1.39
C TYR A 132 -6.70 5.07 0.10
N MET A 133 -5.51 4.82 0.64
CA MET A 133 -5.35 4.66 2.07
C MET A 133 -5.01 6.01 2.69
N VAL A 134 -5.76 6.40 3.70
CA VAL A 134 -5.51 7.60 4.47
C VAL A 134 -5.02 7.19 5.86
N CYS A 135 -3.85 7.65 6.23
CA CYS A 135 -3.27 7.42 7.55
C CYS A 135 -3.26 8.71 8.36
N SER A 136 -3.97 8.73 9.48
CA SER A 136 -3.98 9.85 10.41
C SER A 136 -3.85 9.34 11.85
N ARG A 137 -3.23 10.13 12.72
CA ARG A 137 -3.13 9.82 14.16
C ARG A 137 -4.42 10.12 14.91
N THR A 138 -5.30 10.94 14.34
CA THR A 138 -6.58 11.33 14.95
C THR A 138 -7.74 10.94 14.05
N VAL A 139 -8.57 10.01 14.50
CA VAL A 139 -9.82 9.59 13.85
C VAL A 139 -10.82 10.74 13.74
N GLU A 140 -10.67 11.79 14.55
CA GLU A 140 -11.57 12.95 14.59
C GLU A 140 -11.41 13.89 13.39
N ALA A 141 -10.24 13.95 12.75
CA ALA A 141 -10.02 14.86 11.62
C ALA A 141 -10.79 14.46 10.34
N LEU A 142 -11.27 13.23 10.24
CA LEU A 142 -11.96 12.70 9.05
C LEU A 142 -13.50 12.80 9.11
N ALA A 143 -14.06 13.30 10.20
CA ALA A 143 -15.52 13.46 10.34
C ALA A 143 -16.06 14.73 9.63
N TYR A 144 -15.20 15.59 9.10
CA TYR A 144 -15.55 16.90 8.54
C TYR A 144 -15.11 17.13 7.07
N CYS A 145 -14.79 16.10 6.32
CA CYS A 145 -14.60 16.22 4.87
C CYS A 145 -15.69 15.51 4.09
#